data_06de4842279528654c099b40a6c9caa2
#
_entry.id   06de4842279528654c099b40a6c9caa2
#
_cell.length_a   1.000
_cell.length_b   1.000
_cell.length_c   1.000
_cell.angle_alpha   90.00
_cell.angle_beta   90.00
_cell.angle_gamma   90.00
#
_symmetry.space_group_name_H-M   'P 1'
#
loop_
_entity.id
_entity.type
_entity.pdbx_description
1 polymer ?
#
loop_
_entity_poly.entity_id
_entity_poly.type
_entity_poly.pdbx_seq_one_letter_code
_entity_poly.pdbx_strand_id
1 'polypeptide(L)'
;MRFLRRSPGFSLTIILTVAAAVGMATSVFSVLNAVLLRPLPYKDPARLASIWSASKSANRDPVSFDDFEDWRRNSKTLESAAMYSSYYQPVLSGGGAAERLTGLRVSHQYFAVMSARPWLGRFFLPEEDREGPDNVVVLSYDL
;
A
#
# COMPACT_ATOMS: atom_id res chain seq x y z
N MET A 1 31.11 35.33 22.23
CA MET A 1 30.79 34.43 23.36
C MET A 1 30.66 35.08 24.74
N ARG A 2 31.08 36.34 24.96
CA ARG A 2 30.96 37.04 26.27
C ARG A 2 29.52 37.44 26.63
N PHE A 3 28.61 37.63 25.68
CA PHE A 3 27.20 38.01 25.91
C PHE A 3 26.35 36.87 26.50
N LEU A 4 26.58 35.62 26.10
CA LEU A 4 25.86 34.44 26.61
C LEU A 4 26.08 34.20 28.12
N ARG A 5 27.23 34.63 28.67
CA ARG A 5 27.53 34.50 30.09
C ARG A 5 26.93 35.60 30.97
N ARG A 6 26.52 36.73 30.40
CA ARG A 6 26.02 37.89 31.14
C ARG A 6 24.53 37.83 31.48
N SER A 7 23.75 37.03 30.74
CA SER A 7 22.31 36.85 30.95
C SER A 7 21.92 35.40 30.67
N PRO A 8 22.14 34.49 31.61
CA PRO A 8 21.91 33.05 31.39
C PRO A 8 20.45 32.72 31.12
N GLY A 9 19.49 33.45 31.74
CA GLY A 9 18.06 33.25 31.48
C GLY A 9 17.64 33.59 30.05
N PHE A 10 18.14 34.68 29.49
CA PHE A 10 17.87 35.07 28.11
C PHE A 10 18.43 34.04 27.09
N SER A 11 19.69 33.61 27.35
CA SER A 11 20.32 32.60 26.52
C SER A 11 19.59 31.26 26.55
N LEU A 12 19.11 30.85 27.72
CA LEU A 12 18.33 29.63 27.88
C LEU A 12 17.00 29.71 27.11
N THR A 13 16.30 30.83 27.19
CA THR A 13 15.05 31.02 26.44
C THR A 13 15.25 30.92 24.94
N ILE A 14 16.29 31.57 24.39
CA ILE A 14 16.61 31.47 22.97
C ILE A 14 16.91 30.03 22.57
N ILE A 15 17.75 29.34 23.33
CA ILE A 15 18.12 27.95 23.04
C ILE A 15 16.88 27.04 23.04
N LEU A 16 16.03 27.18 24.05
CA LEU A 16 14.79 26.37 24.13
C LEU A 16 13.83 26.67 22.99
N THR A 17 13.65 27.93 22.60
CA THR A 17 12.79 28.32 21.49
C THR A 17 13.30 27.75 20.16
N VAL A 18 14.61 27.89 19.91
CA VAL A 18 15.21 27.34 18.68
C VAL A 18 15.15 25.80 18.68
N ALA A 19 15.46 25.17 19.82
CA ALA A 19 15.38 23.71 19.94
C ALA A 19 13.96 23.19 19.70
N ALA A 20 12.95 23.86 20.26
CA ALA A 20 11.55 23.50 20.00
C ALA A 20 11.16 23.67 18.53
N ALA A 21 11.55 24.78 17.91
CA ALA A 21 11.26 25.02 16.49
C ALA A 21 11.91 23.99 15.57
N VAL A 22 13.20 23.69 15.78
CA VAL A 22 13.94 22.69 15.01
C VAL A 22 13.37 21.29 15.26
N GLY A 23 13.05 20.96 16.53
CA GLY A 23 12.46 19.68 16.90
C GLY A 23 11.11 19.43 16.19
N MET A 24 10.21 20.41 16.17
CA MET A 24 8.94 20.32 15.45
C MET A 24 9.15 20.18 13.93
N ALA A 25 10.00 20.99 13.33
CA ALA A 25 10.29 20.91 11.91
C ALA A 25 10.86 19.55 11.52
N THR A 26 11.80 19.01 12.30
CA THR A 26 12.40 17.69 12.07
C THR A 26 11.37 16.58 12.21
N SER A 27 10.49 16.66 13.21
CA SER A 27 9.43 15.66 13.41
C SER A 27 8.46 15.61 12.22
N VAL A 28 7.99 16.76 11.77
CA VAL A 28 7.12 16.85 10.58
C VAL A 28 7.82 16.31 9.34
N PHE A 29 9.07 16.70 9.12
CA PHE A 29 9.84 16.22 7.98
C PHE A 29 10.07 14.70 8.03
N SER A 30 10.32 14.14 9.21
CA SER A 30 10.49 12.69 9.39
C SER A 30 9.24 11.92 8.99
N VAL A 31 8.05 12.40 9.39
CA VAL A 31 6.77 11.80 9.00
C VAL A 31 6.54 11.92 7.49
N LEU A 32 6.73 13.12 6.93
CA LEU A 32 6.61 13.33 5.49
C LEU A 32 7.57 12.44 4.69
N ASN A 33 8.81 12.34 5.11
CA ASN A 33 9.81 11.49 4.47
C ASN A 33 9.41 10.01 4.54
N ALA A 34 8.92 9.55 5.68
CA ALA A 34 8.52 8.15 5.85
C ALA A 34 7.29 7.76 5.03
N VAL A 35 6.33 8.67 4.86
CA VAL A 35 5.03 8.38 4.22
C VAL A 35 5.00 8.77 2.74
N LEU A 36 5.60 9.90 2.36
CA LEU A 36 5.49 10.46 1.01
C LEU A 36 6.74 10.28 0.16
N LEU A 37 7.93 10.36 0.77
CA LEU A 37 9.18 10.37 0.02
C LEU A 37 9.85 8.99 -0.03
N ARG A 38 9.53 8.12 0.91
CA ARG A 38 10.09 6.76 0.89
C ARG A 38 9.44 5.97 -0.24
N PRO A 39 10.21 5.46 -1.20
CA PRO A 39 9.65 4.62 -2.25
C PRO A 39 9.00 3.39 -1.63
N LEU A 40 7.85 3.02 -2.15
CA LEU A 40 7.17 1.79 -1.76
C LEU A 40 8.12 0.59 -1.95
N PRO A 41 8.03 -0.46 -1.12
CA PRO A 41 8.93 -1.61 -1.16
C PRO A 41 8.67 -2.55 -2.36
N TYR A 42 8.31 -1.98 -3.50
CA TYR A 42 8.14 -2.68 -4.77
C TYR A 42 9.39 -2.52 -5.63
N LYS A 43 9.63 -3.48 -6.51
CA LYS A 43 10.83 -3.51 -7.36
C LYS A 43 11.01 -2.22 -8.19
N ASP A 44 9.92 -1.75 -8.81
CA ASP A 44 9.91 -0.54 -9.66
C ASP A 44 8.62 0.27 -9.41
N PRO A 45 8.49 0.96 -8.27
CA PRO A 45 7.25 1.64 -7.91
C PRO A 45 6.85 2.75 -8.89
N ALA A 46 7.81 3.34 -9.59
CA ALA A 46 7.55 4.36 -10.61
C ALA A 46 6.89 3.82 -11.89
N ARG A 47 6.94 2.50 -12.11
CA ARG A 47 6.31 1.83 -13.26
C ARG A 47 4.96 1.22 -12.92
N LEU A 48 4.56 1.24 -11.65
CA LEU A 48 3.25 0.76 -11.22
C LEU A 48 2.20 1.87 -11.38
N ALA A 49 1.12 1.57 -12.06
CA ALA A 49 -0.02 2.46 -12.22
C ALA A 49 -1.31 1.76 -11.78
N SER A 50 -2.15 2.48 -11.06
CA SER A 50 -3.51 2.02 -10.75
C SER A 50 -4.47 2.60 -11.79
N ILE A 51 -5.24 1.74 -12.43
CA ILE A 51 -6.17 2.11 -13.50
C ILE A 51 -7.59 1.97 -12.95
N TRP A 52 -8.41 2.97 -13.21
CA TRP A 52 -9.80 3.04 -12.80
C TRP A 52 -10.67 3.35 -14.00
N SER A 53 -11.90 2.88 -14.01
CA SER A 53 -12.90 3.35 -14.96
C SER A 53 -13.35 4.77 -14.54
N ALA A 54 -13.73 5.59 -15.51
CA ALA A 54 -14.32 6.89 -15.26
C ALA A 54 -15.70 6.95 -15.89
N SER A 55 -16.70 7.32 -15.08
CA SER A 55 -18.07 7.55 -15.54
C SER A 55 -18.44 9.02 -15.40
N LYS A 56 -19.61 9.40 -15.90
CA LYS A 56 -20.16 10.77 -15.73
C LYS A 56 -20.44 11.13 -14.26
N SER A 57 -20.61 10.12 -13.40
CA SER A 57 -20.98 10.28 -11.99
C SER A 57 -19.79 10.15 -11.04
N ALA A 58 -18.69 9.51 -11.45
CA ALA A 58 -17.52 9.30 -10.62
C ALA A 58 -16.23 9.27 -11.43
N ASN A 59 -15.15 9.81 -10.86
CA ASN A 59 -13.83 9.78 -11.47
C ASN A 59 -13.06 8.47 -11.22
N ARG A 60 -13.59 7.61 -10.37
CA ARG A 60 -12.97 6.32 -10.00
C ARG A 60 -14.06 5.30 -9.77
N ASP A 61 -14.44 4.62 -10.83
CA ASP A 61 -15.32 3.47 -10.77
C ASP A 61 -14.52 2.17 -10.85
N PRO A 62 -15.00 1.08 -10.24
CA PRO A 62 -14.42 -0.23 -10.43
C PRO A 62 -14.41 -0.60 -11.91
N VAL A 63 -13.35 -1.26 -12.33
CA VAL A 63 -13.23 -1.81 -13.68
C VAL A 63 -13.97 -3.14 -13.74
N SER A 64 -14.73 -3.40 -14.80
CA SER A 64 -15.33 -4.71 -15.02
C SER A 64 -14.27 -5.75 -15.38
N PHE A 65 -14.58 -7.03 -15.17
CA PHE A 65 -13.64 -8.10 -15.54
C PHE A 65 -13.43 -8.15 -17.06
N ASP A 66 -14.48 -7.92 -17.84
CA ASP A 66 -14.41 -7.93 -19.29
C ASP A 66 -13.54 -6.79 -19.83
N ASP A 67 -13.69 -5.58 -19.31
CA ASP A 67 -12.85 -4.44 -19.66
C ASP A 67 -11.37 -4.70 -19.29
N PHE A 68 -11.14 -5.30 -18.13
CA PHE A 68 -9.78 -5.66 -17.70
C PHE A 68 -9.15 -6.66 -18.67
N GLU A 69 -9.88 -7.72 -19.08
CA GLU A 69 -9.39 -8.69 -20.03
C GLU A 69 -9.13 -8.08 -21.40
N ASP A 70 -9.98 -7.18 -21.87
CA ASP A 70 -9.78 -6.44 -23.10
C ASP A 70 -8.54 -5.55 -23.07
N TRP A 71 -8.34 -4.83 -21.98
CA TRP A 71 -7.14 -4.01 -21.82
C TRP A 71 -5.88 -4.87 -21.76
N ARG A 72 -5.91 -5.97 -21.05
CA ARG A 72 -4.79 -6.89 -20.92
C ARG A 72 -4.39 -7.49 -22.27
N ARG A 73 -5.36 -7.84 -23.12
CA ARG A 73 -5.12 -8.44 -24.44
C ARG A 73 -4.67 -7.42 -25.49
N ASN A 74 -5.22 -6.23 -25.44
CA ASN A 74 -5.05 -5.25 -26.50
C ASN A 74 -3.99 -4.17 -26.21
N SER A 75 -3.56 -4.02 -24.97
CA SER A 75 -2.54 -3.03 -24.60
C SER A 75 -1.16 -3.46 -25.06
N LYS A 76 -0.48 -2.54 -25.72
CA LYS A 76 0.93 -2.69 -26.15
C LYS A 76 1.93 -2.04 -25.18
N THR A 77 1.43 -1.29 -24.21
CA THR A 77 2.24 -0.49 -23.27
C THR A 77 2.29 -1.09 -21.87
N LEU A 78 1.37 -1.98 -21.54
CA LEU A 78 1.38 -2.68 -20.26
C LEU A 78 2.23 -3.95 -20.37
N GLU A 79 3.25 -4.06 -19.55
CA GLU A 79 4.07 -5.25 -19.43
C GLU A 79 3.29 -6.40 -18.78
N SER A 80 2.52 -6.09 -17.74
CA SER A 80 1.58 -7.00 -17.09
C SER A 80 0.47 -6.21 -16.40
N ALA A 81 -0.66 -6.85 -16.17
CA ALA A 81 -1.80 -6.26 -15.47
C ALA A 81 -2.39 -7.26 -14.48
N ALA A 82 -2.86 -6.77 -13.35
CA ALA A 82 -3.55 -7.55 -12.35
C ALA A 82 -4.77 -6.80 -11.83
N MET A 83 -5.81 -7.54 -11.52
CA MET A 83 -7.03 -7.00 -10.92
C MET A 83 -7.02 -7.24 -9.41
N TYR A 84 -7.59 -6.32 -8.65
CA TYR A 84 -7.84 -6.50 -7.23
C TYR A 84 -9.15 -5.84 -6.80
N SER A 85 -9.77 -6.37 -5.75
CA SER A 85 -10.94 -5.79 -5.10
C SER A 85 -10.68 -5.64 -3.61
N SER A 86 -10.85 -4.44 -3.09
CA SER A 86 -10.62 -4.11 -1.66
C SER A 86 -11.81 -4.38 -0.74
N TYR A 87 -12.96 -4.79 -1.30
CA TYR A 87 -14.19 -5.01 -0.52
C TYR A 87 -14.40 -6.50 -0.17
N TYR A 88 -13.36 -7.15 0.36
CA TYR A 88 -13.47 -8.54 0.79
C TYR A 88 -13.16 -8.66 2.28
N GLN A 89 -14.13 -9.15 3.05
CA GLN A 89 -14.01 -9.32 4.49
C GLN A 89 -14.34 -10.77 4.86
N PRO A 90 -13.39 -11.69 4.70
CA PRO A 90 -13.61 -13.08 5.07
C PRO A 90 -13.73 -13.24 6.58
N VAL A 91 -14.47 -14.26 7.00
CA VAL A 91 -14.59 -14.65 8.40
C VAL A 91 -13.77 -15.91 8.64
N LEU A 92 -12.76 -15.80 9.48
CA LEU A 92 -12.00 -16.95 9.95
C LEU A 92 -12.81 -17.65 11.06
N SER A 93 -13.09 -18.93 10.88
CA SER A 93 -13.80 -19.76 11.87
C SER A 93 -13.15 -21.14 11.94
N GLY A 94 -13.25 -21.81 13.09
CA GLY A 94 -12.76 -23.18 13.27
C GLY A 94 -11.76 -23.39 14.40
N GLY A 95 -11.20 -22.34 15.00
CA GLY A 95 -10.24 -22.45 16.11
C GLY A 95 -10.61 -21.66 17.37
N GLY A 96 -11.78 -20.97 17.37
CA GLY A 96 -12.19 -20.07 18.44
C GLY A 96 -13.41 -19.24 18.07
N ALA A 97 -13.53 -18.04 18.64
CA ALA A 97 -14.54 -17.09 18.20
C ALA A 97 -14.31 -16.69 16.74
N ALA A 98 -15.41 -16.56 15.97
CA ALA A 98 -15.32 -16.14 14.57
C ALA A 98 -14.71 -14.73 14.47
N GLU A 99 -13.65 -14.57 13.69
CA GLU A 99 -12.95 -13.31 13.49
C GLU A 99 -13.12 -12.81 12.06
N ARG A 100 -13.46 -11.52 11.93
CA ARG A 100 -13.57 -10.87 10.63
C ARG A 100 -12.21 -10.30 10.23
N LEU A 101 -11.70 -10.80 9.13
CA LEU A 101 -10.41 -10.37 8.57
C LEU A 101 -10.60 -9.28 7.51
N THR A 102 -9.57 -8.52 7.25
CA THR A 102 -9.48 -7.63 6.10
C THR A 102 -8.69 -8.34 5.02
N GLY A 103 -9.28 -8.46 3.83
CA GLY A 103 -8.69 -9.16 2.71
C GLY A 103 -8.86 -8.42 1.40
N LEU A 104 -8.14 -8.90 0.39
CA LEU A 104 -8.28 -8.51 -1.01
C LEU A 104 -8.61 -9.75 -1.83
N ARG A 105 -9.51 -9.62 -2.79
CA ARG A 105 -9.59 -10.56 -3.90
C ARG A 105 -8.66 -10.08 -5.00
N VAL A 106 -7.79 -10.95 -5.48
CA VAL A 106 -6.77 -10.58 -6.46
C VAL A 106 -6.67 -11.64 -7.55
N SER A 107 -6.34 -11.22 -8.77
CA SER A 107 -5.99 -12.14 -9.84
C SER A 107 -4.64 -12.81 -9.60
N HIS A 108 -4.38 -13.94 -10.23
CA HIS A 108 -3.14 -14.72 -10.06
C HIS A 108 -1.87 -13.91 -10.35
N GLN A 109 -1.92 -12.93 -11.27
CA GLN A 109 -0.77 -12.07 -11.60
C GLN A 109 -0.45 -11.01 -10.55
N TYR A 110 -1.33 -10.76 -9.57
CA TYR A 110 -1.17 -9.65 -8.63
C TYR A 110 0.18 -9.63 -7.93
N PHE A 111 0.60 -10.75 -7.39
CA PHE A 111 1.87 -10.86 -6.68
C PHE A 111 3.09 -10.72 -7.60
N ALA A 112 2.97 -11.18 -8.86
CA ALA A 112 4.01 -10.99 -9.87
C ALA A 112 4.17 -9.51 -10.25
N VAL A 113 3.05 -8.79 -10.46
CA VAL A 113 3.05 -7.35 -10.72
C VAL A 113 3.67 -6.58 -9.56
N MET A 114 3.34 -6.96 -8.32
CA MET A 114 3.92 -6.37 -7.11
C MET A 114 5.36 -6.83 -6.83
N SER A 115 5.90 -7.76 -7.63
CA SER A 115 7.22 -8.39 -7.42
C SER A 115 7.37 -9.00 -6.02
N ALA A 116 6.28 -9.47 -5.44
CA ALA A 116 6.27 -10.13 -4.15
C ALA A 116 6.82 -11.56 -4.25
N ARG A 117 7.31 -12.08 -3.13
CA ARG A 117 7.75 -13.47 -3.01
C ARG A 117 7.05 -14.13 -1.81
N PRO A 118 6.57 -15.36 -1.94
CA PRO A 118 5.97 -16.04 -0.81
C PRO A 118 7.06 -16.41 0.20
N TRP A 119 6.76 -16.28 1.49
CA TRP A 119 7.63 -16.78 2.57
C TRP A 119 7.57 -18.31 2.67
N LEU A 120 6.35 -18.86 2.58
CA LEU A 120 6.07 -20.28 2.56
C LEU A 120 5.02 -20.56 1.48
N GLY A 121 5.08 -21.76 0.88
CA GLY A 121 4.09 -22.16 -0.10
C GLY A 121 4.26 -21.48 -1.47
N ARG A 122 3.15 -21.14 -2.08
CA ARG A 122 3.08 -20.54 -3.42
C ARG A 122 2.01 -19.45 -3.51
N PHE A 123 2.08 -18.65 -4.54
CA PHE A 123 0.98 -17.79 -4.97
C PHE A 123 -0.03 -18.53 -5.85
N PHE A 124 -1.06 -17.82 -6.28
CA PHE A 124 -2.15 -18.35 -7.10
C PHE A 124 -1.69 -18.82 -8.47
N LEU A 125 -2.36 -19.85 -8.97
CA LEU A 125 -2.20 -20.36 -10.33
C LEU A 125 -3.26 -19.76 -11.27
N PRO A 126 -3.01 -19.70 -12.59
CA PRO A 126 -3.98 -19.21 -13.57
C PRO A 126 -5.33 -19.91 -13.53
N GLU A 127 -5.36 -21.19 -13.17
CA GLU A 127 -6.56 -22.00 -13.05
C GLU A 127 -7.44 -21.60 -11.86
N GLU A 128 -6.85 -20.91 -10.88
CA GLU A 128 -7.53 -20.46 -9.65
C GLU A 128 -8.24 -19.11 -9.83
N ASP A 129 -8.05 -18.41 -10.96
CA ASP A 129 -8.78 -17.17 -11.31
C ASP A 129 -10.21 -17.43 -11.85
N ARG A 130 -10.68 -18.65 -11.85
CA ARG A 130 -12.01 -18.98 -12.37
C ARG A 130 -13.10 -18.67 -11.36
N GLU A 131 -14.29 -18.35 -11.86
CA GLU A 131 -15.47 -18.27 -11.02
C GLU A 131 -15.73 -19.61 -10.33
N GLY A 132 -15.81 -19.59 -9.02
CA GLY A 132 -16.05 -20.78 -8.21
C GLY A 132 -15.83 -20.51 -6.72
N PRO A 133 -15.96 -21.53 -5.89
CA PRO A 133 -15.64 -21.38 -4.47
C PRO A 133 -14.16 -21.05 -4.31
N ASP A 134 -13.86 -20.03 -3.50
CA ASP A 134 -12.50 -19.61 -3.17
C ASP A 134 -11.82 -20.71 -2.32
N ASN A 135 -11.03 -21.57 -2.98
CA ASN A 135 -10.40 -22.71 -2.33
C ASN A 135 -8.96 -22.44 -1.89
N VAL A 136 -8.40 -21.27 -2.23
CA VAL A 136 -7.02 -20.91 -1.97
C VAL A 136 -6.94 -19.51 -1.39
N VAL A 137 -6.11 -19.35 -0.37
CA VAL A 137 -5.87 -18.06 0.28
C VAL A 137 -4.37 -17.89 0.53
N VAL A 138 -3.91 -16.66 0.43
CA VAL A 138 -2.57 -16.25 0.86
C VAL A 138 -2.74 -15.44 2.12
N LEU A 139 -2.14 -15.89 3.20
CA LEU A 139 -2.19 -15.23 4.50
C LEU A 139 -1.01 -14.28 4.66
N SER A 140 -1.21 -13.19 5.40
CA SER A 140 -0.11 -12.35 5.85
C SER A 140 0.70 -13.08 6.92
N TYR A 141 1.95 -12.67 7.12
CA TYR A 141 2.84 -13.28 8.10
C TYR A 141 2.35 -13.11 9.55
N ASP A 142 1.59 -12.05 9.83
CA ASP A 142 1.12 -11.69 11.17
C ASP A 142 -0.21 -12.36 11.55
N LEU A 143 -0.79 -13.20 10.69
CA LEU A 143 -2.02 -13.95 10.94
C LEU A 143 -1.72 -15.38 11.39
#